data_3beb55dfd3dfba70439d7a3a744ca763
#
_entry.id   3beb55dfd3dfba70439d7a3a744ca763
#
_cell.length_a   1.000
_cell.length_b   1.000
_cell.length_c   1.000
_cell.angle_alpha   90.00
_cell.angle_beta   90.00
_cell.angle_gamma   90.00
#
_symmetry.space_group_name_H-M   'P 1'
#
loop_
_entity.id
_entity.type
_entity.pdbx_description
1 polymer ?
#
loop_
_entity_poly.entity_id
_entity_poly.type
_entity_poly.pdbx_seq_one_letter_code
_entity_poly.pdbx_strand_id
1 'polypeptide(L)'
;VKIIWRKNMLKIEAIFRPERVNAVSAALLEAGVTGFHYQNVTGQGQQMGVEVVTGRGGQATTRSAVPKTLLVTVIPDDKKDQIVEAIISSTRSGQIGDGKIFITEVKDVMRVRTGESGSDAI
;
A
#
# COMPACT_ATOMS: atom_id res chain seq x y z
N VAL A 1 0.11 10.62 -39.12
CA VAL A 1 0.20 9.68 -37.99
C VAL A 1 -0.47 10.30 -36.76
N LYS A 2 -1.47 9.64 -36.28
CA LYS A 2 -2.18 10.09 -35.09
C LYS A 2 -1.45 9.58 -33.85
N ILE A 3 -0.86 10.48 -33.08
CA ILE A 3 -0.19 10.13 -31.84
C ILE A 3 -1.26 10.14 -30.73
N ILE A 4 -1.47 9.00 -30.11
CA ILE A 4 -2.36 8.88 -28.98
C ILE A 4 -1.51 8.89 -27.71
N TRP A 5 -1.64 9.96 -26.93
CA TRP A 5 -0.99 10.05 -25.64
C TRP A 5 -1.87 9.38 -24.58
N ARG A 6 -1.41 8.27 -24.05
CA ARG A 6 -2.05 7.63 -22.89
C ARG A 6 -1.38 8.11 -21.63
N LYS A 7 -2.19 8.38 -20.62
CA LYS A 7 -1.65 8.63 -19.29
C LYS A 7 -0.95 7.36 -18.79
N ASN A 8 0.24 7.54 -18.26
CA ASN A 8 0.89 6.46 -17.54
C ASN A 8 0.13 6.19 -16.25
N MET A 9 0.14 4.94 -15.86
CA MET A 9 -0.53 4.48 -14.65
C MET A 9 0.50 3.85 -13.72
N LEU A 10 0.26 4.01 -12.44
CA LEU A 10 1.14 3.46 -11.40
C LEU A 10 0.34 2.58 -10.47
N LYS A 11 0.94 1.47 -10.08
CA LYS A 11 0.44 0.60 -9.02
C LYS A 11 1.12 1.00 -7.74
N ILE A 12 0.33 1.33 -6.75
CA ILE A 12 0.80 1.66 -5.40
C ILE A 12 0.50 0.46 -4.52
N GLU A 13 1.54 -0.07 -3.90
CA GLU A 13 1.42 -1.13 -2.91
C GLU A 13 1.96 -0.58 -1.59
N ALA A 14 1.08 -0.39 -0.63
CA ALA A 14 1.46 0.17 0.67
C ALA A 14 1.31 -0.90 1.74
N ILE A 15 2.38 -1.15 2.48
CA ILE A 15 2.38 -2.06 3.62
C ILE A 15 2.53 -1.21 4.89
N PHE A 16 1.58 -1.34 5.80
CA PHE A 16 1.54 -0.51 7.01
C PHE A 16 0.87 -1.27 8.15
N ARG A 17 0.85 -0.67 9.34
CA ARG A 17 0.23 -1.27 10.52
C ARG A 17 -1.28 -1.41 10.32
N PRO A 18 -1.88 -2.56 10.72
CA PRO A 18 -3.30 -2.82 10.48
C PRO A 18 -4.25 -1.77 11.09
N GLU A 19 -3.87 -1.18 12.22
CA GLU A 19 -4.70 -0.16 12.87
C GLU A 19 -4.82 1.14 12.07
N ARG A 20 -4.03 1.30 11.01
CA ARG A 20 -4.07 2.50 10.15
C ARG A 20 -5.00 2.35 8.95
N VAL A 21 -5.59 1.18 8.74
CA VAL A 21 -6.36 0.92 7.52
C VAL A 21 -7.52 1.91 7.34
N ASN A 22 -8.21 2.26 8.41
CA ASN A 22 -9.34 3.19 8.31
C ASN A 22 -8.86 4.61 7.96
N ALA A 23 -7.76 5.05 8.56
CA ALA A 23 -7.19 6.37 8.25
C ALA A 23 -6.69 6.45 6.81
N VAL A 24 -6.03 5.39 6.33
CA VAL A 24 -5.55 5.33 4.94
C VAL A 24 -6.73 5.32 3.97
N SER A 25 -7.75 4.50 4.23
CA SER A 25 -8.93 4.43 3.36
C SER A 25 -9.63 5.78 3.26
N ALA A 26 -9.81 6.47 4.38
CA ALA A 26 -10.42 7.79 4.38
C ALA A 26 -9.58 8.81 3.60
N ALA A 27 -8.26 8.78 3.78
CA ALA A 27 -7.36 9.69 3.08
C ALA A 27 -7.38 9.46 1.56
N LEU A 28 -7.43 8.19 1.13
CA LEU A 28 -7.50 7.87 -0.30
C LEU A 28 -8.82 8.31 -0.92
N LEU A 29 -9.92 8.08 -0.25
CA LEU A 29 -11.24 8.51 -0.73
C LEU A 29 -11.30 10.04 -0.83
N GLU A 30 -10.76 10.75 0.14
CA GLU A 30 -10.70 12.21 0.12
C GLU A 30 -9.82 12.71 -1.03
N ALA A 31 -8.75 11.98 -1.36
CA ALA A 31 -7.88 12.31 -2.48
C ALA A 31 -8.45 11.90 -3.84
N GLY A 32 -9.65 11.35 -3.88
CA GLY A 32 -10.34 10.99 -5.12
C GLY A 32 -10.05 9.58 -5.63
N VAL A 33 -9.40 8.74 -4.86
CA VAL A 33 -9.18 7.33 -5.21
C VAL A 33 -10.44 6.55 -4.88
N THR A 34 -11.06 5.93 -5.87
CA THR A 34 -12.29 5.17 -5.69
C THR A 34 -12.10 3.66 -5.72
N GLY A 35 -10.99 3.20 -6.29
CA GLY A 35 -10.70 1.76 -6.40
C GLY A 35 -9.45 1.38 -5.67
N PHE A 36 -9.58 0.65 -4.58
CA PHE A 36 -8.46 0.03 -3.89
C PHE A 36 -8.94 -1.20 -3.13
N HIS A 37 -8.01 -2.07 -2.83
CA HIS A 37 -8.30 -3.23 -2.00
C HIS A 37 -7.16 -3.43 -1.02
N TYR A 38 -7.42 -4.20 0.03
CA TYR A 38 -6.40 -4.48 1.03
C TYR A 38 -6.60 -5.86 1.63
N GLN A 39 -5.52 -6.39 2.17
CA GLN A 39 -5.51 -7.71 2.80
C GLN A 39 -4.52 -7.74 3.95
N ASN A 40 -4.71 -8.67 4.86
CA ASN A 40 -3.78 -8.91 5.94
C ASN A 40 -2.59 -9.72 5.44
N VAL A 41 -1.39 -9.30 5.81
CA VAL A 41 -0.14 -9.98 5.49
C VAL A 41 0.71 -10.07 6.74
N THR A 42 1.71 -10.94 6.69
CA THR A 42 2.70 -11.04 7.77
C THR A 42 4.00 -10.42 7.26
N GLY A 43 4.49 -9.40 7.97
CA GLY A 43 5.69 -8.71 7.60
C GLY A 43 6.87 -9.09 8.47
N GLN A 44 8.05 -9.11 7.88
CA GLN A 44 9.33 -9.19 8.59
C GLN A 44 10.19 -8.02 8.15
N GLY A 45 10.88 -7.42 9.11
CA GLY A 45 11.74 -6.30 8.81
C GLY A 45 12.65 -5.96 9.97
N GLN A 46 13.33 -4.82 9.86
CA GLN A 46 14.27 -4.34 10.88
C GLN A 46 13.57 -3.57 12.00
N GLN A 47 12.37 -3.94 12.32
CA GLN A 47 11.68 -3.33 13.46
C GLN A 47 12.11 -4.01 14.75
N MET A 48 11.98 -3.27 15.85
CA MET A 48 12.17 -3.85 17.18
C MET A 48 11.09 -4.89 17.41
N GLY A 49 11.46 -6.14 17.37
CA GLY A 49 10.52 -7.23 17.58
C GLY A 49 10.07 -7.31 19.02
N VAL A 50 8.94 -7.96 19.22
CA VAL A 50 8.47 -8.28 20.57
C VAL A 50 9.32 -9.43 21.11
N GLU A 51 9.88 -9.22 22.29
CA GLU A 51 10.63 -10.25 22.97
C GLU A 51 9.64 -11.31 23.50
N VAL A 52 9.88 -12.55 23.10
CA VAL A 52 9.00 -13.65 23.47
C VAL A 52 9.85 -14.73 24.15
N VAL A 53 9.42 -15.16 25.32
CA VAL A 53 10.01 -16.29 26.00
C VAL A 53 9.42 -17.56 25.37
N THR A 54 10.28 -18.37 24.74
CA THR A 54 9.85 -19.59 24.06
C THR A 54 10.56 -20.80 24.65
N GLY A 55 9.82 -21.89 24.76
CA GLY A 55 10.37 -23.19 25.13
C GLY A 55 10.73 -23.34 26.60
N ARG A 56 11.25 -24.53 26.91
CA ARG A 56 11.70 -24.87 28.24
C ARG A 56 13.08 -24.25 28.47
N GLY A 57 13.25 -23.57 29.56
CA GLY A 57 14.50 -22.89 29.89
C GLY A 57 14.41 -21.38 29.79
N GLY A 58 13.28 -20.86 29.37
CA GLY A 58 13.02 -19.43 29.40
C GLY A 58 13.88 -18.59 28.46
N GLN A 59 14.30 -19.16 27.33
CA GLN A 59 15.05 -18.37 26.35
C GLN A 59 14.13 -17.34 25.69
N ALA A 60 14.55 -16.08 25.75
CA ALA A 60 13.87 -15.00 25.04
C ALA A 60 14.35 -14.95 23.60
N THR A 61 13.40 -14.86 22.67
CA THR A 61 13.69 -14.62 21.25
C THR A 61 13.00 -13.37 20.80
N THR A 62 13.63 -12.64 19.89
CA THR A 62 13.04 -11.45 19.30
C THR A 62 12.19 -11.85 18.09
N ARG A 63 10.94 -11.49 18.13
CA ARG A 63 10.01 -11.73 17.04
C ARG A 63 10.05 -10.56 16.08
N SER A 64 10.42 -10.83 14.81
CA SER A 64 10.42 -9.82 13.75
C SER A 64 9.24 -9.94 12.80
N ALA A 65 8.49 -11.07 12.89
CA ALA A 65 7.31 -11.29 12.07
C ALA A 65 6.09 -10.68 12.75
N VAL A 66 5.43 -9.74 12.10
CA VAL A 66 4.29 -9.03 12.64
C VAL A 66 3.17 -8.92 11.61
N PRO A 67 1.89 -8.83 12.06
CA PRO A 67 0.80 -8.57 11.14
C PRO A 67 0.90 -7.18 10.54
N LYS A 68 0.61 -7.10 9.26
CA LYS A 68 0.56 -5.86 8.48
C LYS A 68 -0.66 -5.88 7.56
N THR A 69 -1.00 -4.73 7.03
CA THR A 69 -1.98 -4.60 5.96
C THR A 69 -1.26 -4.23 4.68
N LEU A 70 -1.59 -4.91 3.59
CA LEU A 70 -1.16 -4.55 2.24
C LEU A 70 -2.35 -3.94 1.53
N LEU A 71 -2.21 -2.69 1.10
CA LEU A 71 -3.21 -1.99 0.31
C LEU A 71 -2.68 -1.79 -1.09
N VAL A 72 -3.52 -2.04 -2.09
CA VAL A 72 -3.15 -1.94 -3.50
C VAL A 72 -4.15 -1.03 -4.21
N THR A 73 -3.62 -0.09 -4.98
CA THR A 73 -4.42 0.75 -5.87
C THR A 73 -3.63 1.07 -7.12
N VAL A 74 -4.33 1.37 -8.21
CA VAL A 74 -3.73 1.83 -9.45
C VAL A 74 -4.26 3.24 -9.72
N ILE A 75 -3.35 4.14 -10.00
CA ILE A 75 -3.66 5.57 -10.15
C ILE A 75 -2.98 6.13 -11.42
N PRO A 76 -3.49 7.24 -11.97
CA PRO A 76 -2.74 7.99 -12.96
C PRO A 76 -1.43 8.53 -12.35
N ASP A 77 -0.37 8.61 -13.14
CA ASP A 77 0.94 9.04 -12.66
C ASP A 77 0.96 10.50 -12.17
N ASP A 78 0.10 11.35 -12.72
CA ASP A 78 0.02 12.75 -12.32
C ASP A 78 -0.56 12.93 -10.90
N LYS A 79 -1.13 11.88 -10.32
CA LYS A 79 -1.64 11.89 -8.95
C LYS A 79 -0.70 11.24 -7.94
N LYS A 80 0.45 10.78 -8.38
CA LYS A 80 1.36 10.00 -7.52
C LYS A 80 1.73 10.75 -6.25
N ASP A 81 2.18 11.98 -6.36
CA ASP A 81 2.68 12.73 -5.20
C ASP A 81 1.57 12.98 -4.17
N GLN A 82 0.37 13.32 -4.64
CA GLN A 82 -0.79 13.53 -3.78
C GLN A 82 -1.18 12.25 -3.03
N ILE A 83 -1.23 11.13 -3.75
CA ILE A 83 -1.66 9.86 -3.16
C ILE A 83 -0.60 9.31 -2.19
N VAL A 84 0.66 9.37 -2.58
CA VAL A 84 1.75 8.92 -1.70
C VAL A 84 1.78 9.76 -0.43
N GLU A 85 1.63 11.07 -0.53
CA GLU A 85 1.58 11.94 0.65
C GLU A 85 0.38 11.62 1.55
N ALA A 86 -0.78 11.33 0.96
CA ALA A 86 -1.96 10.93 1.73
C ALA A 86 -1.71 9.65 2.53
N ILE A 87 -1.05 8.67 1.92
CA ILE A 87 -0.70 7.42 2.61
C ILE A 87 0.33 7.68 3.72
N ILE A 88 1.37 8.43 3.43
CA ILE A 88 2.42 8.72 4.41
C ILE A 88 1.85 9.46 5.60
N SER A 89 1.06 10.51 5.37
CA SER A 89 0.48 11.32 6.45
C SER A 89 -0.44 10.50 7.35
N SER A 90 -1.12 9.49 6.80
CA SER A 90 -2.04 8.65 7.56
C SER A 90 -1.37 7.46 8.25
N THR A 91 -0.11 7.15 7.92
CA THR A 91 0.59 5.97 8.45
C THR A 91 1.83 6.30 9.27
N ARG A 92 2.45 7.46 9.06
CA ARG A 92 3.71 7.81 9.71
C ARG A 92 3.53 8.05 11.21
N SER A 93 4.29 7.34 12.02
CA SER A 93 4.40 7.61 13.46
C SER A 93 5.81 8.07 13.84
N GLY A 94 6.78 7.87 12.96
CA GLY A 94 8.20 8.09 13.23
C GLY A 94 8.88 6.90 13.89
N GLN A 95 8.12 5.84 14.14
CA GLN A 95 8.64 4.62 14.74
C GLN A 95 9.02 3.60 13.67
N ILE A 96 9.97 2.73 13.99
CA ILE A 96 10.30 1.58 13.14
C ILE A 96 9.05 0.71 12.98
N GLY A 97 8.77 0.28 11.75
CA GLY A 97 7.61 -0.54 11.46
C GLY A 97 6.42 0.22 10.89
N ASP A 98 6.57 1.51 10.58
CA ASP A 98 5.52 2.30 9.93
C ASP A 98 5.11 1.74 8.57
N GLY A 99 6.06 1.13 7.85
CA GLY A 99 5.76 0.46 6.59
C GLY A 99 6.56 0.98 5.42
N LYS A 100 6.11 0.57 4.23
CA LYS A 100 6.76 0.93 2.96
C LYS A 100 5.72 1.11 1.88
N ILE A 101 6.06 1.87 0.87
CA ILE A 101 5.25 2.04 -0.32
C ILE A 101 6.10 1.61 -1.52
N PHE A 102 5.56 0.69 -2.32
CA PHE A 102 6.17 0.26 -3.57
C PHE A 102 5.39 0.88 -4.72
N ILE A 103 6.10 1.42 -5.70
CA ILE A 103 5.50 2.08 -6.84
C ILE A 103 6.04 1.41 -8.09
N THR A 104 5.15 0.86 -8.91
CA THR A 104 5.53 0.22 -10.17
C THR A 104 4.68 0.76 -11.30
N GLU A 105 5.25 0.78 -12.50
CA GLU A 105 4.51 1.16 -13.69
C GLU A 105 3.55 0.04 -14.07
N VAL A 106 2.33 0.42 -14.42
CA VAL A 106 1.30 -0.50 -14.91
C VAL A 106 1.19 -0.33 -16.41
N LYS A 107 1.42 -1.41 -17.13
CA LYS A 107 1.42 -1.38 -18.59
C LYS A 107 0.03 -1.09 -19.14
N ASP A 108 -0.99 -1.70 -18.56
CA ASP A 108 -2.37 -1.51 -18.97
C ASP A 108 -3.31 -1.96 -17.85
N VAL A 109 -4.54 -1.44 -17.89
CA VAL A 109 -5.63 -1.84 -17.01
C VAL A 109 -6.85 -2.06 -17.89
N MET A 110 -7.60 -3.10 -17.62
CA MET A 110 -8.80 -3.39 -18.37
C MET A 110 -9.96 -3.65 -17.41
N ARG A 111 -11.07 -2.95 -17.62
CA ARG A 111 -12.26 -3.16 -16.81
C ARG A 111 -13.04 -4.35 -17.36
N VAL A 112 -13.28 -5.34 -16.52
CA VAL A 112 -13.89 -6.59 -16.95
C VAL A 112 -15.29 -6.36 -17.51
N ARG A 113 -16.11 -5.54 -16.84
CA ARG A 113 -17.50 -5.33 -17.24
C ARG A 113 -17.65 -4.65 -18.60
N THR A 114 -16.81 -3.67 -18.88
CA THR A 114 -16.97 -2.80 -20.06
C THR A 114 -15.95 -3.07 -21.15
N GLY A 115 -14.82 -3.71 -20.83
CA GLY A 115 -13.69 -3.85 -21.75
C GLY A 115 -12.90 -2.57 -21.95
N GLU A 116 -13.23 -1.49 -21.24
CA GLU A 116 -12.45 -0.26 -21.28
C GLU A 116 -11.01 -0.53 -20.81
N SER A 117 -10.05 0.14 -21.43
CA SER A 117 -8.64 -0.02 -21.11
C SER A 117 -7.98 1.33 -20.82
N GLY A 118 -6.78 1.28 -20.27
CA GLY A 118 -6.01 2.47 -19.96
C GLY A 118 -6.56 3.20 -18.74
N SER A 119 -6.30 4.50 -18.65
CA SER A 119 -6.69 5.32 -17.49
C SER A 119 -8.20 5.40 -17.28
N ASP A 120 -8.99 5.16 -18.31
CA ASP A 120 -10.46 5.14 -18.19
C ASP A 120 -10.97 3.91 -17.46
N ALA A 121 -10.13 2.88 -17.31
CA ALA A 121 -10.49 1.64 -16.63
C ALA A 121 -10.19 1.66 -15.13
N ILE A 122 -9.58 2.72 -14.65
CA ILE A 122 -9.23 2.84 -13.23
C ILE A 122 -10.45 3.23 -12.41
#